data_081276f5380ffefcda8e056bf3aef305
#
_entry.id   081276f5380ffefcda8e056bf3aef305
#
_cell.length_a   1.000
_cell.length_b   1.000
_cell.length_c   1.000
_cell.angle_alpha   90.00
_cell.angle_beta   90.00
_cell.angle_gamma   90.00
#
_symmetry.space_group_name_H-M   'P 1'
#
loop_
_entity.id
_entity.type
_entity.pdbx_description
1 polymer ?
#
loop_
_entity_poly.entity_id
_entity_poly.type
_entity_poly.pdbx_seq_one_letter_code
_entity_poly.pdbx_strand_id
1 'polypeptide(L)'
;MYARQPWNGPSRQEVVERVIARAISLVEETRPLLPGVREAVALCKEQGLLVGLASASPLHMLEKVLTMFDLRDSFDALASAEKLPYSKPHPQVYLDCAAKLGVDPLTCVALEDSVNGMIASKAACMRSIVVPAPEAQNDPRFVLANVKLSSLTELTAKDLLG
;
A
#
# COMPACT_ATOMS: atom_id res chain seq x y z
N MET A 1 -19.40 -0.29 -14.77
CA MET A 1 -19.29 -0.37 -16.25
C MET A 1 -19.81 -1.71 -16.76
N TYR A 2 -19.44 -2.85 -16.20
CA TYR A 2 -19.90 -4.19 -16.61
C TYR A 2 -21.41 -4.44 -16.46
N ALA A 3 -22.10 -3.74 -15.56
CA ALA A 3 -23.53 -3.97 -15.31
C ALA A 3 -24.48 -3.35 -16.37
N ARG A 4 -23.96 -2.61 -17.35
CA ARG A 4 -24.79 -1.85 -18.31
C ARG A 4 -24.69 -2.29 -19.76
N GLN A 5 -23.86 -3.29 -20.07
CA GLN A 5 -23.73 -3.82 -21.44
C GLN A 5 -23.88 -5.34 -21.46
N PRO A 6 -24.53 -5.92 -22.47
CA PRO A 6 -24.56 -7.37 -22.67
C PRO A 6 -23.11 -7.85 -22.85
N TRP A 7 -22.65 -8.69 -21.92
CA TRP A 7 -21.31 -9.26 -21.92
C TRP A 7 -21.40 -10.76 -22.16
N ASN A 8 -20.87 -11.22 -23.29
CA ASN A 8 -20.87 -12.64 -23.69
C ASN A 8 -19.49 -13.32 -23.46
N GLY A 9 -18.61 -12.68 -22.72
CA GLY A 9 -17.27 -13.19 -22.38
C GLY A 9 -17.24 -13.96 -21.05
N PRO A 10 -16.03 -14.19 -20.48
CA PRO A 10 -15.85 -14.86 -19.21
C PRO A 10 -16.62 -14.16 -18.08
N SER A 11 -16.97 -14.89 -17.04
CA SER A 11 -17.61 -14.33 -15.85
C SER A 11 -16.72 -13.23 -15.22
N ARG A 12 -17.34 -12.33 -14.46
CA ARG A 12 -16.61 -11.29 -13.71
C ARG A 12 -15.50 -11.90 -12.85
N GLN A 13 -15.79 -13.03 -12.20
CA GLN A 13 -14.83 -13.71 -11.34
C GLN A 13 -13.64 -14.24 -12.14
N GLU A 14 -13.88 -14.92 -13.28
CA GLU A 14 -12.80 -15.38 -14.15
C GLU A 14 -11.91 -14.26 -14.66
N VAL A 15 -12.49 -13.09 -14.99
CA VAL A 15 -11.70 -11.92 -15.42
C VAL A 15 -10.81 -11.43 -14.27
N VAL A 16 -11.35 -11.32 -13.06
CA VAL A 16 -10.60 -10.90 -11.88
C VAL A 16 -9.44 -11.87 -11.60
N GLU A 17 -9.71 -13.18 -11.62
CA GLU A 17 -8.69 -14.22 -11.41
C GLU A 17 -7.58 -14.16 -12.46
N ARG A 18 -7.92 -13.97 -13.73
CA ARG A 18 -6.94 -13.81 -14.82
C ARG A 18 -6.09 -12.55 -14.66
N VAL A 19 -6.69 -11.44 -14.25
CA VAL A 19 -5.97 -10.18 -14.00
C VAL A 19 -4.97 -10.37 -12.85
N ILE A 20 -5.40 -10.97 -11.74
CA ILE A 20 -4.54 -11.22 -10.59
C ILE A 20 -3.40 -12.18 -10.97
N ALA A 21 -3.71 -13.28 -11.65
CA ALA A 21 -2.71 -14.25 -12.10
C ALA A 21 -1.66 -13.59 -13.01
N ARG A 22 -2.11 -12.75 -13.97
CA ARG A 22 -1.19 -12.03 -14.86
C ARG A 22 -0.34 -11.01 -14.11
N ALA A 23 -0.91 -10.28 -13.16
CA ALA A 23 -0.16 -9.36 -12.32
C ALA A 23 0.94 -10.07 -11.51
N ILE A 24 0.63 -11.21 -10.91
CA ILE A 24 1.60 -12.04 -10.19
C ILE A 24 2.71 -12.51 -11.12
N SER A 25 2.36 -13.03 -12.32
CA SER A 25 3.33 -13.49 -13.33
C SER A 25 4.28 -12.35 -13.76
N LEU A 26 3.74 -11.13 -13.98
CA LEU A 26 4.55 -9.97 -14.32
C LEU A 26 5.53 -9.59 -13.20
N VAL A 27 5.10 -9.61 -11.95
CA VAL A 27 5.99 -9.37 -10.81
C VAL A 27 7.08 -10.43 -10.72
N GLU A 28 6.75 -11.68 -10.96
CA GLU A 28 7.71 -12.81 -10.97
C GLU A 28 8.74 -12.67 -12.08
N GLU A 29 8.30 -12.28 -13.29
CA GLU A 29 9.13 -12.07 -14.47
C GLU A 29 10.06 -10.86 -14.35
N THR A 30 9.53 -9.72 -13.85
CA THR A 30 10.23 -8.42 -13.90
C THR A 30 10.87 -8.00 -12.58
N ARG A 31 10.47 -8.62 -11.46
CA ARG A 31 10.98 -8.29 -10.11
C ARG A 31 11.02 -6.79 -9.81
N PRO A 32 9.91 -6.05 -9.95
CA PRO A 32 9.89 -4.59 -9.93
C PRO A 32 9.90 -4.04 -8.49
N LEU A 33 10.96 -4.28 -7.74
CA LEU A 33 11.14 -3.67 -6.43
C LEU A 33 11.65 -2.23 -6.60
N LEU A 34 10.89 -1.28 -6.07
CA LEU A 34 11.29 0.13 -6.13
C LEU A 34 12.54 0.40 -5.28
N PRO A 35 13.42 1.33 -5.72
CA PRO A 35 14.58 1.73 -4.92
C PRO A 35 14.18 2.23 -3.53
N GLY A 36 14.92 1.82 -2.50
CA GLY A 36 14.70 2.25 -1.12
C GLY A 36 13.69 1.43 -0.33
N VAL A 37 12.99 0.44 -0.92
CA VAL A 37 11.98 -0.35 -0.20
C VAL A 37 12.61 -1.14 0.94
N ARG A 38 13.73 -1.84 0.70
CA ARG A 38 14.40 -2.66 1.75
C ARG A 38 14.97 -1.77 2.84
N GLU A 39 15.57 -0.66 2.45
CA GLU A 39 16.16 0.34 3.33
C GLU A 39 15.08 1.00 4.21
N ALA A 40 13.94 1.35 3.64
CA ALA A 40 12.81 1.92 4.38
C ALA A 40 12.26 0.94 5.42
N VAL A 41 12.08 -0.33 5.06
CA VAL A 41 11.64 -1.38 6.00
C VAL A 41 12.69 -1.60 7.10
N ALA A 42 13.97 -1.68 6.74
CA ALA A 42 15.06 -1.82 7.71
C ALA A 42 15.10 -0.63 8.68
N LEU A 43 14.99 0.59 8.17
CA LEU A 43 14.93 1.81 8.97
C LEU A 43 13.77 1.76 9.99
N CYS A 44 12.58 1.34 9.59
CA CYS A 44 11.46 1.17 10.51
C CYS A 44 11.79 0.19 11.65
N LYS A 45 12.38 -0.96 11.32
CA LYS A 45 12.78 -1.96 12.32
C LYS A 45 13.89 -1.46 13.26
N GLU A 46 14.88 -0.74 12.74
CA GLU A 46 15.95 -0.11 13.53
C GLU A 46 15.40 0.92 14.53
N GLN A 47 14.32 1.61 14.18
CA GLN A 47 13.61 2.53 15.07
C GLN A 47 12.63 1.83 16.03
N GLY A 48 12.58 0.48 16.02
CA GLY A 48 11.66 -0.28 16.87
C GLY A 48 10.19 -0.18 16.46
N LEU A 49 9.90 0.24 15.23
CA LEU A 49 8.54 0.39 14.73
C LEU A 49 7.98 -0.94 14.22
N LEU A 50 6.69 -1.17 14.46
CA LEU A 50 5.93 -2.23 13.79
C LEU A 50 5.63 -1.82 12.36
N VAL A 51 5.73 -2.78 11.44
CA VAL A 51 5.52 -2.54 10.00
C VAL A 51 4.29 -3.29 9.51
N GLY A 52 3.29 -2.56 9.01
CA GLY A 52 2.07 -3.12 8.42
C GLY A 52 1.95 -2.80 6.94
N LEU A 53 1.32 -3.69 6.17
CA LEU A 53 0.96 -3.45 4.78
C LEU A 53 -0.56 -3.36 4.64
N ALA A 54 -1.06 -2.20 4.19
CA ALA A 54 -2.46 -1.93 3.88
C ALA A 54 -2.66 -1.73 2.37
N SER A 55 -3.35 -2.64 1.71
CA SER A 55 -3.46 -2.67 0.24
C SER A 55 -4.88 -2.95 -0.25
N ALA A 56 -5.20 -2.51 -1.48
CA ALA A 56 -6.40 -2.92 -2.19
C ALA A 56 -6.29 -4.32 -2.82
N SER A 57 -5.07 -4.85 -2.98
CA SER A 57 -4.82 -6.16 -3.58
C SER A 57 -5.26 -7.31 -2.69
N PRO A 58 -5.65 -8.47 -3.27
CA PRO A 58 -6.00 -9.66 -2.51
C PRO A 58 -4.88 -10.13 -1.58
N LEU A 59 -5.25 -10.64 -0.41
CA LEU A 59 -4.29 -11.04 0.61
C LEU A 59 -3.28 -12.09 0.10
N HIS A 60 -3.75 -13.10 -0.63
CA HIS A 60 -2.89 -14.13 -1.21
C HIS A 60 -1.86 -13.58 -2.21
N MET A 61 -2.22 -12.52 -2.95
CA MET A 61 -1.28 -11.81 -3.83
C MET A 61 -0.22 -11.07 -3.03
N LEU A 62 -0.62 -10.37 -1.95
CA LEU A 62 0.32 -9.66 -1.07
C LEU A 62 1.34 -10.63 -0.46
N GLU A 63 0.87 -11.75 0.09
CA GLU A 63 1.73 -12.78 0.68
C GLU A 63 2.70 -13.35 -0.35
N LYS A 64 2.21 -13.71 -1.55
CA LYS A 64 3.05 -14.25 -2.62
C LYS A 64 4.11 -13.25 -3.06
N VAL A 65 3.73 -11.99 -3.29
CA VAL A 65 4.67 -10.94 -3.72
C VAL A 65 5.71 -10.67 -2.63
N LEU A 66 5.32 -10.53 -1.37
CA LEU A 66 6.28 -10.30 -0.28
C LEU A 66 7.27 -11.47 -0.13
N THR A 67 6.79 -12.71 -0.30
CA THR A 67 7.65 -13.91 -0.26
C THR A 67 8.64 -13.92 -1.43
N MET A 68 8.23 -13.54 -2.64
CA MET A 68 9.13 -13.45 -3.80
C MET A 68 10.30 -12.49 -3.58
N PHE A 69 10.13 -11.49 -2.74
CA PHE A 69 11.15 -10.48 -2.42
C PHE A 69 11.85 -10.71 -1.08
N ASP A 70 11.59 -11.82 -0.39
CA ASP A 70 12.10 -12.10 0.97
C ASP A 70 11.76 -10.99 1.97
N LEU A 71 10.56 -10.40 1.84
CA LEU A 71 10.08 -9.31 2.69
C LEU A 71 8.93 -9.73 3.61
N ARG A 72 8.37 -10.95 3.45
CA ARG A 72 7.17 -11.34 4.21
C ARG A 72 7.35 -11.22 5.71
N ASP A 73 8.47 -11.68 6.23
CA ASP A 73 8.77 -11.69 7.68
C ASP A 73 9.12 -10.30 8.23
N SER A 74 9.32 -9.33 7.34
CA SER A 74 9.54 -7.95 7.73
C SER A 74 8.24 -7.19 8.05
N PHE A 75 7.08 -7.77 7.71
CA PHE A 75 5.77 -7.18 7.98
C PHE A 75 5.05 -7.89 9.12
N ASP A 76 4.75 -7.15 10.18
CA ASP A 76 4.07 -7.63 11.38
C ASP A 76 2.57 -7.82 11.15
N ALA A 77 1.97 -7.10 10.19
CA ALA A 77 0.58 -7.25 9.79
C ALA A 77 0.34 -7.00 8.29
N LEU A 78 -0.63 -7.73 7.72
CA LEU A 78 -1.15 -7.50 6.37
C LEU A 78 -2.66 -7.23 6.43
N ALA A 79 -3.11 -6.17 5.78
CA ALA A 79 -4.51 -5.83 5.62
C ALA A 79 -4.86 -5.65 4.13
N SER A 80 -5.92 -6.30 3.70
CA SER A 80 -6.43 -6.25 2.33
C SER A 80 -7.84 -5.66 2.31
N ALA A 81 -8.09 -4.75 1.37
CA ALA A 81 -9.44 -4.24 1.13
C ALA A 81 -10.30 -5.14 0.22
N GLU A 82 -9.81 -6.32 -0.16
CA GLU A 82 -10.50 -7.27 -1.06
C GLU A 82 -11.94 -7.55 -0.65
N LYS A 83 -12.17 -7.73 0.66
CA LYS A 83 -13.49 -8.07 1.23
C LYS A 83 -14.21 -6.88 1.85
N LEU A 84 -13.62 -5.70 1.79
CA LEU A 84 -14.23 -4.50 2.33
C LEU A 84 -15.27 -3.93 1.34
N PRO A 85 -16.36 -3.31 1.84
CA PRO A 85 -17.37 -2.70 0.99
C PRO A 85 -16.82 -1.53 0.18
N TYR A 86 -15.80 -0.86 0.70
CA TYR A 86 -15.15 0.30 0.06
C TYR A 86 -13.63 0.15 0.10
N SER A 87 -12.99 0.43 -1.03
CA SER A 87 -11.53 0.53 -1.13
C SER A 87 -11.06 1.97 -0.89
N LYS A 88 -9.74 2.21 -0.89
CA LYS A 88 -9.17 3.56 -0.85
C LYS A 88 -9.88 4.50 -1.85
N PRO A 89 -10.31 5.69 -1.48
CA PRO A 89 -9.87 6.51 -0.34
C PRO A 89 -10.62 6.28 0.99
N HIS A 90 -11.46 5.24 1.13
CA HIS A 90 -12.03 4.91 2.43
C HIS A 90 -10.93 4.43 3.40
N PRO A 91 -10.91 4.87 4.68
CA PRO A 91 -9.82 4.60 5.61
C PRO A 91 -9.75 3.16 6.14
N GLN A 92 -10.79 2.34 5.92
CA GLN A 92 -10.97 1.07 6.63
C GLN A 92 -9.77 0.15 6.59
N VAL A 93 -9.11 0.01 5.43
CA VAL A 93 -7.95 -0.89 5.31
C VAL A 93 -6.78 -0.46 6.19
N TYR A 94 -6.62 0.84 6.46
CA TYR A 94 -5.60 1.37 7.38
C TYR A 94 -5.98 1.12 8.83
N LEU A 95 -7.26 1.37 9.18
CA LEU A 95 -7.80 1.09 10.51
C LEU A 95 -7.67 -0.40 10.85
N ASP A 96 -7.99 -1.29 9.90
CA ASP A 96 -7.83 -2.74 10.06
C ASP A 96 -6.36 -3.14 10.23
N CYS A 97 -5.44 -2.47 9.50
CA CYS A 97 -4.01 -2.71 9.64
C CYS A 97 -3.50 -2.30 11.03
N ALA A 98 -3.86 -1.10 11.50
CA ALA A 98 -3.51 -0.62 12.84
C ALA A 98 -4.07 -1.52 13.93
N ALA A 99 -5.33 -1.97 13.80
CA ALA A 99 -5.95 -2.91 14.73
C ALA A 99 -5.19 -4.26 14.79
N LYS A 100 -4.73 -4.79 13.64
CA LYS A 100 -3.92 -6.02 13.58
C LYS A 100 -2.54 -5.83 14.21
N LEU A 101 -1.97 -4.65 14.14
CA LEU A 101 -0.71 -4.30 14.82
C LEU A 101 -0.92 -4.03 16.32
N GLY A 102 -2.16 -3.85 16.77
CA GLY A 102 -2.47 -3.51 18.18
C GLY A 102 -2.08 -2.08 18.55
N VAL A 103 -2.08 -1.14 17.59
CA VAL A 103 -1.65 0.25 17.80
C VAL A 103 -2.77 1.26 17.51
N ASP A 104 -2.66 2.44 18.12
CA ASP A 104 -3.56 3.56 17.81
C ASP A 104 -3.21 4.18 16.44
N PRO A 105 -4.17 4.35 15.52
CA PRO A 105 -3.94 5.03 14.25
C PRO A 105 -3.29 6.41 14.37
N LEU A 106 -3.56 7.16 15.43
CA LEU A 106 -2.95 8.46 15.71
C LEU A 106 -1.42 8.40 15.89
N THR A 107 -0.89 7.25 16.26
CA THR A 107 0.55 7.01 16.42
C THR A 107 1.20 6.41 15.18
N CYS A 108 0.43 6.20 14.11
CA CYS A 108 0.91 5.60 12.88
C CYS A 108 1.35 6.64 11.86
N VAL A 109 2.34 6.25 11.05
CA VAL A 109 2.71 6.93 9.82
C VAL A 109 2.45 6.00 8.64
N ALA A 110 1.78 6.49 7.61
CA ALA A 110 1.54 5.75 6.37
C ALA A 110 2.45 6.28 5.26
N LEU A 111 3.11 5.36 4.54
CA LEU A 111 3.86 5.65 3.32
C LEU A 111 3.00 5.28 2.12
N GLU A 112 2.78 6.21 1.20
CA GLU A 112 1.87 6.06 0.07
C GLU A 112 2.43 6.67 -1.23
N ASP A 113 1.99 6.12 -2.36
CA ASP A 113 2.34 6.62 -3.69
C ASP A 113 1.19 7.34 -4.38
N SER A 114 -0.04 7.12 -3.92
CA SER A 114 -1.26 7.56 -4.57
C SER A 114 -2.05 8.59 -3.77
N VAL A 115 -2.78 9.46 -4.48
CA VAL A 115 -3.71 10.42 -3.86
C VAL A 115 -4.80 9.70 -3.05
N ASN A 116 -5.35 8.60 -3.58
CA ASN A 116 -6.38 7.86 -2.86
C ASN A 116 -5.85 7.22 -1.57
N GLY A 117 -4.61 6.70 -1.60
CA GLY A 117 -3.96 6.16 -0.41
C GLY A 117 -3.64 7.23 0.62
N MET A 118 -3.14 8.38 0.18
CA MET A 118 -2.91 9.53 1.04
C MET A 118 -4.20 9.99 1.73
N ILE A 119 -5.30 10.14 0.98
CA ILE A 119 -6.59 10.54 1.54
C ILE A 119 -7.08 9.49 2.55
N ALA A 120 -6.96 8.21 2.23
CA ALA A 120 -7.37 7.12 3.12
C ALA A 120 -6.56 7.11 4.43
N SER A 121 -5.24 7.29 4.38
CA SER A 121 -4.39 7.37 5.56
C SER A 121 -4.70 8.60 6.43
N LYS A 122 -4.93 9.76 5.81
CA LYS A 122 -5.36 10.97 6.51
C LYS A 122 -6.74 10.80 7.15
N ALA A 123 -7.69 10.16 6.46
CA ALA A 123 -9.02 9.86 7.00
C ALA A 123 -8.97 8.83 8.14
N ALA A 124 -7.93 7.97 8.20
CA ALA A 124 -7.62 7.11 9.34
C ALA A 124 -6.90 7.84 10.48
N CYS A 125 -6.74 9.17 10.40
CA CYS A 125 -6.03 10.02 11.36
C CYS A 125 -4.53 9.72 11.48
N MET A 126 -3.91 9.09 10.47
CA MET A 126 -2.48 8.83 10.44
C MET A 126 -1.70 10.01 9.87
N ARG A 127 -0.42 10.13 10.21
CA ARG A 127 0.51 10.95 9.42
C ARG A 127 0.71 10.28 8.06
N SER A 128 0.87 11.10 7.01
CA SER A 128 1.03 10.59 5.64
C SER A 128 2.33 11.12 5.04
N ILE A 129 3.20 10.19 4.64
CA ILE A 129 4.37 10.44 3.82
C ILE A 129 4.05 9.94 2.42
N VAL A 130 4.24 10.77 1.39
CA VAL A 130 3.98 10.35 0.02
C VAL A 130 5.25 10.30 -0.81
N VAL A 131 5.34 9.26 -1.63
CA VAL A 131 6.39 9.06 -2.63
C VAL A 131 5.71 8.82 -3.98
N PRO A 132 5.19 9.87 -4.62
CA PRO A 132 4.46 9.74 -5.88
C PRO A 132 5.36 9.21 -6.99
N ALA A 133 4.78 8.48 -7.95
CA ALA A 133 5.47 8.14 -9.19
C ALA A 133 5.97 9.42 -9.92
N PRO A 134 7.05 9.33 -10.73
CA PRO A 134 7.65 10.52 -11.37
C PRO A 134 6.65 11.39 -12.12
N GLU A 135 5.72 10.79 -12.84
CA GLU A 135 4.66 11.48 -13.60
C GLU A 135 3.63 12.19 -12.71
N ALA A 136 3.47 11.77 -11.47
CA ALA A 136 2.53 12.31 -10.50
C ALA A 136 3.17 13.29 -9.50
N GLN A 137 4.48 13.50 -9.56
CA GLN A 137 5.21 14.35 -8.60
C GLN A 137 4.64 15.79 -8.49
N ASN A 138 4.10 16.33 -9.57
CA ASN A 138 3.56 17.69 -9.59
C ASN A 138 2.04 17.76 -9.35
N ASP A 139 1.39 16.66 -8.96
CA ASP A 139 -0.04 16.68 -8.65
C ASP A 139 -0.29 17.55 -7.38
N PRO A 140 -1.07 18.64 -7.49
CA PRO A 140 -1.29 19.57 -6.39
C PRO A 140 -2.01 18.95 -5.21
N ARG A 141 -2.71 17.83 -5.39
CA ARG A 141 -3.43 17.15 -4.31
C ARG A 141 -2.51 16.61 -3.22
N PHE A 142 -1.25 16.31 -3.54
CA PHE A 142 -0.26 15.84 -2.56
C PHE A 142 0.15 16.89 -1.53
N VAL A 143 -0.31 18.15 -1.66
CA VAL A 143 -0.14 19.18 -0.62
C VAL A 143 -0.77 18.77 0.73
N LEU A 144 -1.69 17.84 0.74
CA LEU A 144 -2.33 17.30 1.96
C LEU A 144 -1.44 16.35 2.75
N ALA A 145 -0.35 15.84 2.17
CA ALA A 145 0.60 14.99 2.87
C ALA A 145 1.39 15.77 3.93
N ASN A 146 1.83 15.09 4.96
CA ASN A 146 2.72 15.68 5.97
C ASN A 146 4.16 15.82 5.45
N VAL A 147 4.60 14.85 4.64
CA VAL A 147 5.91 14.84 3.99
C VAL A 147 5.72 14.33 2.56
N LYS A 148 6.45 14.91 1.62
CA LYS A 148 6.52 14.45 0.24
C LYS A 148 7.99 14.24 -0.12
N LEU A 149 8.31 13.03 -0.57
CA LEU A 149 9.63 12.61 -1.03
C LEU A 149 9.60 12.29 -2.52
N SER A 150 10.74 12.39 -3.18
CA SER A 150 10.88 11.99 -4.58
C SER A 150 11.20 10.49 -4.71
N SER A 151 11.77 9.89 -3.67
CA SER A 151 12.12 8.47 -3.60
C SER A 151 12.09 7.98 -2.15
N LEU A 152 11.84 6.69 -1.94
CA LEU A 152 12.00 6.05 -0.62
C LEU A 152 13.44 6.09 -0.11
N THR A 153 14.42 6.27 -0.99
CA THR A 153 15.84 6.43 -0.59
C THR A 153 16.11 7.73 0.19
N GLU A 154 15.19 8.69 0.15
CA GLU A 154 15.26 9.94 0.91
C GLU A 154 14.67 9.85 2.32
N LEU A 155 13.98 8.71 2.63
CA LEU A 155 13.30 8.54 3.91
C LEU A 155 14.29 8.53 5.08
N THR A 156 14.00 9.32 6.10
CA THR A 156 14.82 9.43 7.32
C THR A 156 14.03 9.04 8.56
N ALA A 157 14.76 8.73 9.65
CA ALA A 157 14.13 8.47 10.95
C ALA A 157 13.29 9.66 11.44
N LYS A 158 13.72 10.91 11.13
CA LYS A 158 12.95 12.11 11.45
C LYS A 158 11.60 12.14 10.75
N ASP A 159 11.52 11.70 9.50
CA ASP A 159 10.27 11.65 8.76
C ASP A 159 9.30 10.63 9.36
N LEU A 160 9.82 9.54 9.93
CA LEU A 160 9.02 8.50 10.59
C LEU A 160 8.54 8.93 11.98
N LEU A 161 9.38 9.58 12.76
CA LEU A 161 9.12 9.87 14.17
C LEU A 161 8.42 11.24 14.40
N GLY A 162 8.51 12.15 13.44
CA GLY A 162 7.83 13.46 13.47
C GLY A 162 8.66 14.60 13.95
#